data_833909ceb4ac1637afa2d5b070627945
#
_entry.id   833909ceb4ac1637afa2d5b070627945
#
_cell.length_a   1.000
_cell.length_b   1.000
_cell.length_c   1.000
_cell.angle_alpha   90.00
_cell.angle_beta   90.00
_cell.angle_gamma   90.00
#
_symmetry.space_group_name_H-M   'P 1'
#
loop_
_entity.id
_entity.type
_entity.pdbx_description
1 polymer ?
#
loop_
_entity_poly.entity_id
_entity_poly.type
_entity_poly.pdbx_seq_one_letter_code
_entity_poly.pdbx_strand_id
1 'polypeptide(L)'
;MQIIKSTIVLAAFFFTTLAAQSGDVTKEPGYVDFGNLAEFESSTGVTEVILDEDLLSVLAEISTDEDPNVMEILNGLKLVRANVFEVNDKNRNELEAKVNSIDSKLTSSNWKRIVKTRSNDEIANVYIKQGGNKQIVGLVVTSIGDDDEAAFVNIVGTIDLATIGKLGKQFDIPQLNGVNHGDKSDEK
;
A
#
# COMPACT_ATOMS: atom_id res chain seq x y z
N MET A 1 43.01 -23.31 62.23
CA MET A 1 41.73 -23.76 61.70
C MET A 1 41.12 -22.56 60.92
N GLN A 2 41.44 -22.47 59.63
CA GLN A 2 40.99 -21.34 58.79
C GLN A 2 39.83 -21.81 57.94
N ILE A 3 38.74 -21.08 58.06
CA ILE A 3 37.48 -21.32 57.34
C ILE A 3 37.53 -20.49 56.05
N ILE A 4 37.66 -21.15 54.90
CA ILE A 4 37.60 -20.55 53.58
C ILE A 4 36.13 -20.27 53.26
N LYS A 5 35.77 -18.99 53.19
CA LYS A 5 34.46 -18.53 52.70
C LYS A 5 34.48 -18.50 51.17
N SER A 6 33.86 -19.47 50.53
CA SER A 6 33.68 -19.52 49.09
C SER A 6 32.53 -18.59 48.69
N THR A 7 32.83 -17.51 48.05
CA THR A 7 31.82 -16.57 47.50
C THR A 7 31.48 -17.02 46.08
N ILE A 8 30.29 -17.61 45.92
CA ILE A 8 29.71 -17.95 44.60
C ILE A 8 29.12 -16.69 44.01
N VAL A 9 29.79 -16.13 42.98
CA VAL A 9 29.23 -15.05 42.15
C VAL A 9 28.35 -15.67 41.08
N LEU A 10 27.08 -15.55 41.29
CA LEU A 10 26.04 -15.96 40.29
C LEU A 10 25.91 -14.86 39.24
N ALA A 11 26.57 -14.99 38.11
CA ALA A 11 26.41 -14.08 36.96
C ALA A 11 25.08 -14.41 36.27
N ALA A 12 24.07 -13.60 36.55
CA ALA A 12 22.81 -13.65 35.81
C ALA A 12 23.00 -13.04 34.40
N PHE A 13 23.10 -13.90 33.39
CA PHE A 13 23.05 -13.49 31.98
C PHE A 13 21.62 -13.09 31.66
N PHE A 14 21.36 -11.78 31.60
CA PHE A 14 20.15 -11.25 31.02
C PHE A 14 20.24 -11.42 29.49
N PHE A 15 19.64 -12.47 28.96
CA PHE A 15 19.31 -12.56 27.55
C PHE A 15 18.16 -11.58 27.26
N THR A 16 18.49 -10.38 26.84
CA THR A 16 17.49 -9.50 26.20
C THR A 16 17.24 -10.04 24.81
N THR A 17 16.15 -10.78 24.66
CA THR A 17 15.59 -11.10 23.33
C THR A 17 15.11 -9.79 22.73
N LEU A 18 15.87 -9.24 21.78
CA LEU A 18 15.42 -8.17 20.90
C LEU A 18 14.37 -8.79 19.99
N ALA A 19 13.11 -8.77 20.42
CA ALA A 19 11.99 -9.02 19.51
C ALA A 19 11.99 -7.86 18.51
N ALA A 20 12.30 -8.13 17.26
CA ALA A 20 12.04 -7.21 16.17
C ALA A 20 10.50 -7.01 16.15
N GLN A 21 10.05 -5.90 16.71
CA GLN A 21 8.67 -5.49 16.60
C GLN A 21 8.51 -4.94 15.18
N SER A 22 7.91 -5.72 14.28
CA SER A 22 7.34 -5.17 13.06
C SER A 22 6.39 -4.05 13.48
N GLY A 23 6.64 -2.83 13.00
CA GLY A 23 5.86 -1.66 13.40
C GLY A 23 4.40 -1.86 13.02
N ASP A 24 3.49 -1.42 13.88
CA ASP A 24 2.05 -1.42 13.58
C ASP A 24 1.79 -0.54 12.34
N VAL A 25 1.61 -1.17 11.18
CA VAL A 25 1.43 -0.51 9.88
C VAL A 25 0.22 0.44 9.87
N THR A 26 -0.76 0.23 10.77
CA THR A 26 -1.94 1.09 10.88
C THR A 26 -1.61 2.50 11.38
N LYS A 27 -0.42 2.69 11.96
CA LYS A 27 0.10 4.00 12.43
C LYS A 27 0.92 4.74 11.38
N GLU A 28 1.22 4.08 10.26
CA GLU A 28 1.97 4.71 9.18
C GLU A 28 1.16 5.82 8.51
N PRO A 29 1.80 6.96 8.15
CA PRO A 29 1.09 8.09 7.54
C PRO A 29 0.41 7.75 6.21
N GLY A 30 0.93 6.72 5.52
CA GLY A 30 0.40 6.22 4.25
C GLY A 30 -0.72 5.19 4.39
N TYR A 31 -1.06 4.77 5.60
CA TYR A 31 -2.12 3.79 5.82
C TYR A 31 -3.51 4.41 5.72
N VAL A 32 -4.41 3.70 5.06
CA VAL A 32 -5.82 4.08 4.96
C VAL A 32 -6.69 2.90 5.34
N ASP A 33 -7.49 3.11 6.38
CA ASP A 33 -8.59 2.20 6.68
C ASP A 33 -9.79 2.55 5.77
N PHE A 34 -10.13 1.64 4.87
CA PHE A 34 -11.30 1.75 3.99
C PHE A 34 -12.63 1.49 4.72
N GLY A 35 -12.57 1.12 6.01
CA GLY A 35 -13.74 0.75 6.81
C GLY A 35 -14.27 -0.64 6.45
N ASN A 36 -15.55 -0.88 6.73
CA ASN A 36 -16.17 -2.16 6.44
C ASN A 36 -16.33 -2.34 4.92
N LEU A 37 -15.63 -3.32 4.36
CA LEU A 37 -15.78 -3.77 2.96
C LEU A 37 -16.54 -5.10 2.87
N ALA A 38 -16.77 -5.79 4.01
CA ALA A 38 -17.44 -7.09 4.04
C ALA A 38 -18.89 -7.03 3.53
N GLU A 39 -19.51 -5.84 3.52
CA GLU A 39 -20.84 -5.64 2.94
C GLU A 39 -20.86 -5.92 1.43
N PHE A 40 -19.72 -5.78 0.75
CA PHE A 40 -19.57 -6.07 -0.68
C PHE A 40 -19.18 -7.53 -0.95
N GLU A 41 -18.70 -8.26 0.08
CA GLU A 41 -18.25 -9.65 -0.06
C GLU A 41 -19.39 -10.66 -0.25
N SER A 42 -20.58 -10.32 0.19
CA SER A 42 -21.68 -11.30 0.34
C SER A 42 -22.49 -11.55 -0.95
N SER A 43 -22.30 -10.75 -2.01
CA SER A 43 -23.15 -10.84 -3.21
C SER A 43 -22.43 -11.29 -4.49
N THR A 44 -21.09 -11.25 -4.51
CA THR A 44 -20.27 -11.46 -5.71
C THR A 44 -18.87 -11.89 -5.31
N GLY A 45 -18.06 -12.32 -6.27
CA GLY A 45 -16.66 -12.68 -6.00
C GLY A 45 -15.86 -11.52 -5.39
N VAL A 46 -15.03 -11.85 -4.42
CA VAL A 46 -14.06 -10.92 -3.81
C VAL A 46 -12.67 -11.49 -3.94
N THR A 47 -11.74 -10.67 -4.37
CA THR A 47 -10.31 -10.96 -4.29
C THR A 47 -9.69 -9.98 -3.30
N GLU A 48 -9.11 -10.50 -2.22
CA GLU A 48 -8.32 -9.71 -1.29
C GLU A 48 -6.85 -10.14 -1.38
N VAL A 49 -5.97 -9.16 -1.55
CA VAL A 49 -4.52 -9.32 -1.50
C VAL A 49 -3.99 -8.48 -0.36
N ILE A 50 -3.24 -9.10 0.56
CA ILE A 50 -2.54 -8.42 1.64
C ILE A 50 -1.09 -8.91 1.63
N LEU A 51 -0.17 -8.01 1.31
CA LEU A 51 1.27 -8.25 1.40
C LEU A 51 1.81 -7.30 2.47
N ASP A 52 2.15 -7.85 3.61
CA ASP A 52 2.82 -7.14 4.71
C ASP A 52 4.34 -7.03 4.45
N GLU A 53 5.04 -6.35 5.34
CA GLU A 53 6.48 -6.11 5.23
C GLU A 53 7.28 -7.42 5.13
N ASP A 54 6.88 -8.46 5.87
CA ASP A 54 7.57 -9.75 5.86
C ASP A 54 7.42 -10.46 4.51
N LEU A 55 6.19 -10.51 3.97
CA LEU A 55 5.92 -11.09 2.65
C LEU A 55 6.57 -10.29 1.52
N LEU A 56 6.57 -8.96 1.61
CA LEU A 56 7.23 -8.08 0.64
C LEU A 56 8.74 -8.31 0.63
N SER A 57 9.36 -8.52 1.80
CA SER A 57 10.79 -8.84 1.92
C SER A 57 11.13 -10.19 1.26
N VAL A 58 10.31 -11.21 1.49
CA VAL A 58 10.48 -12.53 0.83
C VAL A 58 10.35 -12.41 -0.68
N LEU A 59 9.36 -11.65 -1.17
CA LEU A 59 9.19 -11.41 -2.61
C LEU A 59 10.38 -10.65 -3.20
N ALA A 60 10.93 -9.68 -2.45
CA ALA A 60 12.13 -8.95 -2.85
C ALA A 60 13.34 -9.89 -3.03
N GLU A 61 13.55 -10.83 -2.10
CA GLU A 61 14.64 -11.81 -2.17
C GLU A 61 14.51 -12.74 -3.38
N ILE A 62 13.29 -13.19 -3.70
CA ILE A 62 13.05 -14.06 -4.86
C ILE A 62 13.24 -13.31 -6.19
N SER A 63 12.95 -12.01 -6.22
CA SER A 63 13.01 -11.18 -7.44
C SER A 63 14.41 -10.72 -7.81
N THR A 64 15.45 -11.00 -7.00
CA THR A 64 16.83 -10.54 -7.24
C THR A 64 17.42 -11.03 -8.55
N ASP A 65 17.00 -12.21 -9.03
CA ASP A 65 17.55 -12.84 -10.25
C ASP A 65 16.93 -12.29 -11.54
N GLU A 66 15.75 -11.64 -11.46
CA GLU A 66 15.01 -11.20 -12.64
C GLU A 66 15.13 -9.68 -12.89
N ASP A 67 14.99 -8.84 -11.87
CA ASP A 67 15.10 -7.37 -11.97
C ASP A 67 15.52 -6.74 -10.64
N PRO A 68 16.76 -6.25 -10.49
CA PRO A 68 17.25 -5.59 -9.27
C PRO A 68 16.40 -4.37 -8.84
N ASN A 69 15.71 -3.72 -9.78
CA ASN A 69 14.85 -2.59 -9.45
C ASN A 69 13.57 -3.02 -8.71
N VAL A 70 13.09 -4.24 -8.95
CA VAL A 70 11.92 -4.78 -8.25
C VAL A 70 12.23 -4.97 -6.77
N MET A 71 13.42 -5.48 -6.45
CA MET A 71 13.88 -5.62 -5.06
C MET A 71 13.92 -4.28 -4.33
N GLU A 72 14.46 -3.23 -4.95
CA GLU A 72 14.52 -1.89 -4.34
C GLU A 72 13.12 -1.34 -4.06
N ILE A 73 12.19 -1.55 -5.00
CA ILE A 73 10.79 -1.15 -4.86
C ILE A 73 10.15 -1.87 -3.67
N LEU A 74 10.23 -3.20 -3.63
CA LEU A 74 9.58 -4.00 -2.61
C LEU A 74 10.13 -3.72 -1.21
N ASN A 75 11.45 -3.53 -1.07
CA ASN A 75 12.09 -3.18 0.21
C ASN A 75 11.69 -1.80 0.75
N GLY A 76 11.17 -0.92 -0.09
CA GLY A 76 10.63 0.38 0.33
C GLY A 76 9.20 0.30 0.88
N LEU A 77 8.49 -0.80 0.63
CA LEU A 77 7.09 -0.95 0.98
C LEU A 77 6.91 -1.64 2.34
N LYS A 78 5.83 -1.29 3.04
CA LYS A 78 5.43 -1.88 4.33
C LYS A 78 4.11 -2.62 4.23
N LEU A 79 3.28 -2.27 3.25
CA LEU A 79 2.00 -2.91 3.00
C LEU A 79 1.57 -2.66 1.56
N VAL A 80 1.09 -3.71 0.91
CA VAL A 80 0.22 -3.63 -0.27
C VAL A 80 -1.09 -4.32 0.09
N ARG A 81 -2.19 -3.58 0.05
CA ARG A 81 -3.52 -4.14 0.25
C ARG A 81 -4.37 -3.79 -0.97
N ALA A 82 -5.01 -4.80 -1.55
CA ALA A 82 -5.95 -4.64 -2.64
C ALA A 82 -7.21 -5.46 -2.37
N ASN A 83 -8.36 -4.84 -2.54
CA ASN A 83 -9.66 -5.49 -2.50
C ASN A 83 -10.33 -5.24 -3.84
N VAL A 84 -10.70 -6.30 -4.54
CA VAL A 84 -11.40 -6.25 -5.82
C VAL A 84 -12.76 -6.91 -5.69
N PHE A 85 -13.79 -6.25 -6.19
CA PHE A 85 -15.19 -6.67 -6.10
C PHE A 85 -15.80 -6.68 -7.49
N GLU A 86 -16.64 -7.67 -7.77
CA GLU A 86 -17.49 -7.64 -8.94
C GLU A 86 -18.58 -6.57 -8.79
N VAL A 87 -18.80 -5.77 -9.82
CA VAL A 87 -19.82 -4.71 -9.88
C VAL A 87 -21.04 -5.22 -10.64
N ASN A 88 -22.21 -4.91 -10.12
CA ASN A 88 -23.48 -5.17 -10.79
C ASN A 88 -24.50 -4.08 -10.43
N ASP A 89 -25.67 -4.12 -11.04
CA ASP A 89 -26.75 -3.12 -10.84
C ASP A 89 -27.17 -2.96 -9.37
N LYS A 90 -26.95 -3.97 -8.51
CA LYS A 90 -27.41 -3.96 -7.13
C LYS A 90 -26.41 -3.27 -6.21
N ASN A 91 -25.10 -3.41 -6.48
CA ASN A 91 -24.03 -2.89 -5.59
C ASN A 91 -23.32 -1.65 -6.14
N ARG A 92 -23.47 -1.31 -7.43
CA ARG A 92 -22.80 -0.16 -8.07
C ARG A 92 -22.99 1.14 -7.29
N ASN A 93 -24.22 1.48 -6.91
CA ASN A 93 -24.50 2.72 -6.18
C ASN A 93 -23.83 2.76 -4.80
N GLU A 94 -23.74 1.62 -4.12
CA GLU A 94 -23.10 1.49 -2.81
C GLU A 94 -21.56 1.61 -2.95
N LEU A 95 -20.98 1.00 -3.97
CA LEU A 95 -19.56 1.12 -4.30
C LEU A 95 -19.20 2.57 -4.68
N GLU A 96 -20.04 3.26 -5.47
CA GLU A 96 -19.86 4.68 -5.77
C GLU A 96 -19.93 5.56 -4.51
N ALA A 97 -20.87 5.28 -3.62
CA ALA A 97 -20.97 5.97 -2.34
C ALA A 97 -19.72 5.74 -1.49
N LYS A 98 -19.18 4.52 -1.52
CA LYS A 98 -17.93 4.17 -0.82
C LYS A 98 -16.74 4.94 -1.40
N VAL A 99 -16.58 4.97 -2.72
CA VAL A 99 -15.54 5.77 -3.40
C VAL A 99 -15.63 7.24 -3.00
N ASN A 100 -16.84 7.82 -3.01
CA ASN A 100 -17.04 9.22 -2.62
C ASN A 100 -16.72 9.47 -1.14
N SER A 101 -17.02 8.52 -0.25
CA SER A 101 -16.68 8.59 1.17
C SER A 101 -15.17 8.58 1.39
N ILE A 102 -14.46 7.69 0.68
CA ILE A 102 -13.00 7.61 0.71
C ILE A 102 -12.38 8.89 0.15
N ASP A 103 -12.88 9.43 -0.98
CA ASP A 103 -12.43 10.72 -1.54
C ASP A 103 -12.52 11.84 -0.51
N SER A 104 -13.64 11.96 0.17
CA SER A 104 -13.85 12.97 1.20
C SER A 104 -12.87 12.82 2.38
N LYS A 105 -12.68 11.59 2.86
CA LYS A 105 -11.75 11.26 3.94
C LYS A 105 -10.31 11.60 3.57
N LEU A 106 -9.85 11.20 2.37
CA LEU A 106 -8.49 11.42 1.91
C LEU A 106 -8.20 12.91 1.70
N THR A 107 -9.13 13.61 1.04
CA THR A 107 -8.99 15.05 0.78
C THR A 107 -8.90 15.85 2.07
N SER A 108 -9.68 15.51 3.10
CA SER A 108 -9.63 16.17 4.41
C SER A 108 -8.39 15.79 5.24
N SER A 109 -7.69 14.70 4.89
CA SER A 109 -6.53 14.17 5.62
C SER A 109 -5.19 14.46 4.96
N ASN A 110 -5.08 15.52 4.17
CA ASN A 110 -3.86 15.96 3.49
C ASN A 110 -3.30 14.92 2.49
N TRP A 111 -4.18 14.15 1.85
CA TRP A 111 -3.83 13.38 0.66
C TRP A 111 -4.01 14.26 -0.57
N LYS A 112 -3.14 14.10 -1.55
CA LYS A 112 -3.21 14.81 -2.82
C LYS A 112 -3.74 13.88 -3.89
N ARG A 113 -4.90 14.19 -4.46
CA ARG A 113 -5.40 13.49 -5.63
C ARG A 113 -4.61 13.91 -6.85
N ILE A 114 -4.00 12.96 -7.55
CA ILE A 114 -3.18 13.17 -8.75
C ILE A 114 -3.88 12.72 -10.03
N VAL A 115 -4.83 11.78 -9.93
CA VAL A 115 -5.68 11.34 -11.04
C VAL A 115 -7.13 11.40 -10.60
N LYS A 116 -8.01 11.84 -11.48
CA LYS A 116 -9.46 11.74 -11.38
C LYS A 116 -10.03 11.49 -12.77
N THR A 117 -10.63 10.34 -12.96
CA THR A 117 -11.45 10.01 -14.12
C THR A 117 -12.89 9.82 -13.67
N ARG A 118 -13.84 10.31 -14.44
CA ARG A 118 -15.25 10.04 -14.27
C ARG A 118 -15.95 10.09 -15.62
N SER A 119 -16.50 8.97 -16.02
CA SER A 119 -17.42 8.84 -17.15
C SER A 119 -18.74 8.21 -16.67
N ASN A 120 -19.62 7.83 -17.57
CA ASN A 120 -20.87 7.18 -17.19
C ASN A 120 -20.64 5.81 -16.55
N ASP A 121 -19.59 5.09 -17.00
CA ASP A 121 -19.37 3.68 -16.64
C ASP A 121 -18.05 3.48 -15.86
N GLU A 122 -17.18 4.52 -15.80
CA GLU A 122 -15.88 4.44 -15.16
C GLU A 122 -15.67 5.56 -14.14
N ILE A 123 -15.15 5.19 -12.98
CA ILE A 123 -14.64 6.11 -11.95
C ILE A 123 -13.25 5.64 -11.56
N ALA A 124 -12.25 6.52 -11.61
CA ALA A 124 -10.94 6.22 -11.08
C ALA A 124 -10.33 7.43 -10.38
N ASN A 125 -9.80 7.21 -9.18
CA ASN A 125 -9.07 8.23 -8.44
C ASN A 125 -7.76 7.65 -7.94
N VAL A 126 -6.69 8.44 -8.02
CA VAL A 126 -5.39 8.11 -7.46
C VAL A 126 -4.96 9.22 -6.52
N TYR A 127 -4.55 8.84 -5.32
CA TYR A 127 -4.10 9.74 -4.27
C TYR A 127 -2.71 9.37 -3.81
N ILE A 128 -1.91 10.38 -3.47
CA ILE A 128 -0.62 10.22 -2.83
C ILE A 128 -0.60 10.92 -1.47
N LYS A 129 0.11 10.32 -0.52
CA LYS A 129 0.47 10.94 0.75
C LYS A 129 1.94 11.32 0.73
N GLN A 130 2.23 12.60 0.93
CA GLN A 130 3.60 13.07 1.07
C GLN A 130 4.02 13.04 2.54
N GLY A 131 5.19 12.48 2.80
CA GLY A 131 5.89 12.50 4.07
C GLY A 131 6.93 13.62 4.13
N GLY A 132 7.91 13.46 5.04
CA GLY A 132 9.07 14.34 5.10
C GLY A 132 9.90 14.30 3.81
N ASN A 133 10.65 15.37 3.51
CA ASN A 133 11.53 15.47 2.33
C ASN A 133 10.84 15.25 0.97
N LYS A 134 9.53 15.51 0.90
CA LYS A 134 8.71 15.31 -0.30
C LYS A 134 8.61 13.85 -0.79
N GLN A 135 9.04 12.88 0.00
CA GLN A 135 8.85 11.47 -0.31
C GLN A 135 7.37 11.11 -0.31
N ILE A 136 6.98 10.19 -1.18
CA ILE A 136 5.64 9.60 -1.15
C ILE A 136 5.70 8.45 -0.16
N VAL A 137 4.81 8.46 0.84
CA VAL A 137 4.72 7.45 1.90
C VAL A 137 3.44 6.65 1.86
N GLY A 138 2.57 6.96 0.91
CA GLY A 138 1.34 6.23 0.68
C GLY A 138 0.74 6.53 -0.69
N LEU A 139 0.13 5.50 -1.28
CA LEU A 139 -0.65 5.55 -2.51
C LEU A 139 -2.01 4.90 -2.25
N VAL A 140 -3.06 5.52 -2.75
CA VAL A 140 -4.41 4.95 -2.76
C VAL A 140 -4.96 5.03 -4.17
N VAL A 141 -5.54 3.92 -4.63
CA VAL A 141 -6.33 3.85 -5.84
C VAL A 141 -7.74 3.41 -5.48
N THR A 142 -8.73 4.09 -6.01
CA THR A 142 -10.12 3.64 -5.98
C THR A 142 -10.65 3.67 -7.41
N SER A 143 -11.20 2.57 -7.88
CA SER A 143 -11.78 2.49 -9.21
C SER A 143 -13.09 1.71 -9.22
N ILE A 144 -13.94 2.03 -10.20
CA ILE A 144 -15.05 1.24 -10.68
C ILE A 144 -14.87 1.26 -12.19
N GLY A 145 -14.55 0.10 -12.77
CA GLY A 145 -14.29 -0.06 -14.20
C GLY A 145 -15.56 -0.28 -15.02
N ASP A 146 -15.39 -0.21 -16.32
CA ASP A 146 -16.38 -0.61 -17.34
C ASP A 146 -16.40 -2.13 -17.57
N ASP A 147 -15.43 -2.84 -17.00
CA ASP A 147 -15.28 -4.30 -16.95
C ASP A 147 -16.05 -4.96 -15.80
N ASP A 148 -16.95 -4.21 -15.15
CA ASP A 148 -17.73 -4.66 -13.99
C ASP A 148 -16.87 -5.03 -12.77
N GLU A 149 -15.71 -4.39 -12.60
CA GLU A 149 -14.87 -4.52 -11.43
C GLU A 149 -14.69 -3.20 -10.68
N ALA A 150 -14.67 -3.29 -9.34
CA ALA A 150 -14.28 -2.18 -8.46
C ALA A 150 -13.04 -2.57 -7.64
N ALA A 151 -12.07 -1.67 -7.55
CA ALA A 151 -10.86 -1.90 -6.80
C ALA A 151 -10.58 -0.80 -5.77
N PHE A 152 -10.15 -1.22 -4.58
CA PHE A 152 -9.65 -0.37 -3.51
C PHE A 152 -8.23 -0.83 -3.14
N VAL A 153 -7.24 -0.02 -3.46
CA VAL A 153 -5.83 -0.35 -3.24
C VAL A 153 -5.19 0.66 -2.31
N ASN A 154 -4.47 0.18 -1.31
CA ASN A 154 -3.60 1.01 -0.47
C ASN A 154 -2.19 0.43 -0.45
N ILE A 155 -1.21 1.24 -0.82
CA ILE A 155 0.21 0.92 -0.76
C ILE A 155 0.84 1.87 0.26
N VAL A 156 1.55 1.31 1.23
CA VAL A 156 2.19 2.02 2.34
C VAL A 156 3.69 1.78 2.28
N GLY A 157 4.48 2.84 2.43
CA GLY A 157 5.94 2.76 2.42
C GLY A 157 6.56 3.89 1.62
N THR A 158 7.87 3.84 1.45
CA THR A 158 8.59 4.79 0.61
C THR A 158 8.41 4.43 -0.86
N ILE A 159 7.75 5.31 -1.61
CA ILE A 159 7.38 5.10 -3.01
C ILE A 159 7.97 6.24 -3.83
N ASP A 160 8.76 5.93 -4.85
CA ASP A 160 9.18 6.91 -5.84
C ASP A 160 8.17 6.99 -7.02
N LEU A 161 8.27 8.07 -7.82
CA LEU A 161 7.35 8.26 -8.95
C LEU A 161 7.57 7.23 -10.08
N ALA A 162 8.80 6.73 -10.25
CA ALA A 162 9.08 5.71 -11.25
C ALA A 162 8.45 4.37 -10.82
N THR A 163 8.47 4.08 -9.53
CA THR A 163 7.78 2.94 -8.91
C THR A 163 6.28 2.99 -9.16
N ILE A 164 5.63 4.15 -9.00
CA ILE A 164 4.20 4.30 -9.28
C ILE A 164 3.86 3.90 -10.72
N GLY A 165 4.66 4.36 -11.70
CA GLY A 165 4.46 4.00 -13.10
C GLY A 165 4.69 2.51 -13.39
N LYS A 166 5.64 1.86 -12.70
CA LYS A 166 5.90 0.42 -12.84
C LYS A 166 4.78 -0.41 -12.21
N LEU A 167 4.34 -0.06 -11.01
CA LEU A 167 3.22 -0.71 -10.35
C LEU A 167 1.93 -0.62 -11.19
N GLY A 168 1.68 0.54 -11.82
CA GLY A 168 0.56 0.71 -12.74
C GLY A 168 0.56 -0.29 -13.88
N LYS A 169 1.73 -0.57 -14.46
CA LYS A 169 1.90 -1.56 -15.53
C LYS A 169 1.77 -3.00 -15.01
N GLN A 170 2.34 -3.30 -13.85
CA GLN A 170 2.40 -4.66 -13.33
C GLN A 170 1.04 -5.15 -12.81
N PHE A 171 0.24 -4.23 -12.26
CA PHE A 171 -1.11 -4.53 -11.76
C PHE A 171 -2.21 -4.12 -12.74
N ASP A 172 -1.84 -3.84 -14.00
CA ASP A 172 -2.75 -3.38 -15.06
C ASP A 172 -3.68 -2.25 -14.61
N ILE A 173 -3.09 -1.23 -13.96
CA ILE A 173 -3.79 -0.01 -13.55
C ILE A 173 -3.53 1.05 -14.62
N PRO A 174 -4.41 1.20 -15.64
CA PRO A 174 -4.17 2.08 -16.79
C PRO A 174 -3.93 3.54 -16.38
N GLN A 175 -4.56 3.96 -15.28
CA GLN A 175 -4.50 5.32 -14.75
C GLN A 175 -3.12 5.71 -14.20
N LEU A 176 -2.26 4.73 -13.90
CA LEU A 176 -0.88 4.97 -13.44
C LEU A 176 0.15 4.96 -14.58
N ASN A 177 -0.21 4.48 -15.76
CA ASN A 177 0.72 4.37 -16.91
C ASN A 177 1.17 5.73 -17.46
N GLY A 178 0.45 6.82 -17.17
CA GLY A 178 0.74 8.19 -17.63
C GLY A 178 1.71 9.00 -16.77
N VAL A 179 2.12 8.52 -15.59
CA VAL A 179 2.88 9.31 -14.61
C VAL A 179 4.36 9.52 -15.02
N ASN A 180 4.87 8.74 -15.98
CA ASN A 180 6.27 8.81 -16.43
C ASN A 180 6.54 9.81 -17.58
N HIS A 181 5.60 10.65 -18.01
CA HIS A 181 5.78 11.59 -19.15
C HIS A 181 6.02 13.05 -18.72
N GLY A 182 6.62 13.29 -17.57
CA GLY A 182 7.06 14.62 -17.15
C GLY A 182 8.59 14.68 -17.14
N ASP A 183 9.20 14.90 -18.25
CA ASP A 183 10.36 15.77 -18.51
C ASP A 183 11.18 15.32 -19.73
N LYS A 184 10.78 15.74 -20.91
CA LYS A 184 11.65 15.98 -22.07
C LYS A 184 10.96 16.93 -23.04
N SER A 185 11.01 18.19 -22.73
CA SER A 185 10.96 19.31 -23.68
C SER A 185 11.57 20.51 -22.95
N ASP A 186 12.80 20.84 -23.25
CA ASP A 186 13.22 21.84 -24.20
C ASP A 186 14.74 21.93 -24.17
N GLU A 187 15.38 21.38 -25.17
CA GLU A 187 16.66 21.85 -25.65
C GLU A 187 16.55 22.08 -27.16
N LYS A 188 16.27 23.33 -27.48
CA LYS A 188 16.67 23.95 -28.76
C LYS A 188 16.88 25.45 -28.52
#